data_ade2aca05fabd671df4b434c0f48cdce
#
_entry.id   ade2aca05fabd671df4b434c0f48cdce
#
_cell.length_a   1.000
_cell.length_b   1.000
_cell.length_c   1.000
_cell.angle_alpha   90.00
_cell.angle_beta   90.00
_cell.angle_gamma   90.00
#
_symmetry.space_group_name_H-M   'P 1'
#
loop_
_entity.id
_entity.type
_entity.pdbx_description
1 polymer ?
#
loop_
_entity_poly.entity_id
_entity_poly.type
_entity_poly.pdbx_seq_one_letter_code
_entity_poly.pdbx_strand_id
1 'polypeptide(L)'
;ASSRLVGEEKDFQVFDSLSWTEAQKLDARQYRPGMAMRFHRNVSGFRKDETVTVVTAEANALRIQRADGSETPFPLGAGRACFDVGEKRTLRIAAGDRLLLQANAGRKRFINGELVEVQAIQGGEILLTDGRVIPERYRAFTHGYAVTSHAAQGKTVDDVLVVASSRWLPAVH
;
A
#
# COMPACT_ATOMS: atom_id res chain seq x y z
N ALA A 1 -4.07 31.66 15.05
CA ALA A 1 -2.78 31.02 15.27
C ALA A 1 -3.06 29.53 15.46
N SER A 2 -2.86 28.73 14.41
CA SER A 2 -2.97 27.27 14.48
C SER A 2 -1.76 26.75 15.26
N SER A 3 -2.00 26.27 16.45
CA SER A 3 -1.01 25.55 17.25
C SER A 3 -0.72 24.23 16.50
N ARG A 4 0.39 24.16 15.78
CA ARG A 4 0.95 22.91 15.28
C ARG A 4 1.31 22.08 16.51
N LEU A 5 0.54 21.04 16.77
CA LEU A 5 0.96 19.98 17.67
C LEU A 5 2.21 19.37 17.01
N VAL A 6 3.39 19.68 17.56
CA VAL A 6 4.65 19.03 17.19
C VAL A 6 4.57 17.64 17.81
N GLY A 7 3.90 16.74 17.11
CA GLY A 7 3.87 15.32 17.42
C GLY A 7 5.18 14.68 16.92
N GLU A 8 5.62 13.67 17.62
CA GLU A 8 6.76 12.85 17.22
C GLU A 8 6.53 12.30 15.81
N GLU A 9 7.41 12.65 14.86
CA GLU A 9 7.42 12.06 13.52
C GLU A 9 8.01 10.65 13.60
N LYS A 10 7.39 9.70 12.91
CA LYS A 10 7.87 8.32 12.83
C LYS A 10 7.84 7.79 11.42
N ASP A 11 8.89 7.05 11.07
CA ASP A 11 9.01 6.37 9.80
C ASP A 11 8.28 5.01 9.81
N PHE A 12 7.41 4.79 8.81
CA PHE A 12 6.68 3.55 8.60
C PHE A 12 7.06 2.93 7.26
N GLN A 13 7.35 1.63 7.27
CA GLN A 13 7.48 0.89 6.01
C GLN A 13 6.08 0.55 5.50
N VAL A 14 5.70 1.12 4.37
CA VAL A 14 4.39 0.91 3.73
C VAL A 14 4.54 0.13 2.43
N PHE A 15 3.45 -0.53 2.04
CA PHE A 15 3.34 -1.21 0.76
C PHE A 15 2.64 -0.28 -0.23
N ASP A 16 3.34 0.16 -1.27
CA ASP A 16 2.82 0.99 -2.34
C ASP A 16 2.50 0.11 -3.56
N SER A 17 1.20 -0.09 -3.84
CA SER A 17 0.75 -1.00 -4.89
C SER A 17 1.01 -0.43 -6.29
N LEU A 18 1.58 -1.24 -7.18
CA LEU A 18 1.76 -0.90 -8.59
C LEU A 18 0.50 -1.06 -9.43
N SER A 19 -0.60 -1.52 -8.83
CA SER A 19 -1.90 -1.73 -9.49
C SER A 19 -1.81 -2.61 -10.75
N TRP A 20 -0.96 -3.63 -10.73
CA TRP A 20 -0.76 -4.52 -11.87
C TRP A 20 -2.02 -5.30 -12.22
N THR A 21 -2.23 -5.49 -13.51
CA THR A 21 -3.25 -6.41 -14.05
C THR A 21 -2.88 -7.86 -13.75
N GLU A 22 -3.84 -8.78 -13.83
CA GLU A 22 -3.60 -10.22 -13.66
C GLU A 22 -2.51 -10.74 -14.62
N ALA A 23 -2.54 -10.28 -15.89
CA ALA A 23 -1.53 -10.67 -16.87
C ALA A 23 -0.12 -10.23 -16.47
N GLN A 24 0.03 -9.01 -15.96
CA GLN A 24 1.32 -8.50 -15.47
C GLN A 24 1.79 -9.27 -14.24
N LYS A 25 0.90 -9.61 -13.31
CA LYS A 25 1.24 -10.39 -12.12
C LYS A 25 1.71 -11.80 -12.44
N LEU A 26 1.30 -12.37 -13.56
CA LEU A 26 1.69 -13.72 -14.00
C LEU A 26 2.91 -13.74 -14.93
N ASP A 27 3.41 -12.59 -15.35
CA ASP A 27 4.59 -12.48 -16.21
C ASP A 27 5.85 -12.22 -15.37
N ALA A 28 6.67 -13.26 -15.21
CA ALA A 28 7.92 -13.18 -14.43
C ALA A 28 8.87 -12.07 -14.91
N ARG A 29 8.83 -11.69 -16.19
CA ARG A 29 9.69 -10.65 -16.78
C ARG A 29 9.40 -9.25 -16.24
N GLN A 30 8.23 -9.03 -15.64
CA GLN A 30 7.85 -7.76 -15.04
C GLN A 30 8.50 -7.54 -13.67
N TYR A 31 8.91 -8.63 -13.01
CA TYR A 31 9.44 -8.57 -11.64
C TYR A 31 10.90 -8.14 -11.62
N ARG A 32 11.23 -7.36 -10.60
CA ARG A 32 12.59 -6.93 -10.30
C ARG A 32 12.93 -7.28 -8.84
N PRO A 33 14.21 -7.58 -8.54
CA PRO A 33 14.66 -7.74 -7.17
C PRO A 33 14.26 -6.53 -6.32
N GLY A 34 13.79 -6.78 -5.08
CA GLY A 34 13.35 -5.75 -4.15
C GLY A 34 11.85 -5.42 -4.22
N MET A 35 11.13 -5.80 -5.28
CA MET A 35 9.67 -5.66 -5.31
C MET A 35 9.02 -6.45 -4.19
N ALA A 36 7.90 -5.95 -3.69
CA ALA A 36 7.12 -6.60 -2.65
C ALA A 36 5.86 -7.26 -3.25
N MET A 37 5.47 -8.40 -2.67
CA MET A 37 4.20 -9.06 -2.95
C MET A 37 3.42 -9.19 -1.65
N ARG A 38 2.13 -8.80 -1.64
CA ARG A 38 1.24 -8.93 -0.48
C ARG A 38 0.06 -9.82 -0.84
N PHE A 39 -0.17 -10.86 -0.06
CA PHE A 39 -1.22 -11.85 -0.29
C PHE A 39 -2.58 -11.36 0.23
N HIS A 40 -3.65 -11.47 -0.57
CA HIS A 40 -5.03 -11.08 -0.17
C HIS A 40 -5.74 -12.16 0.63
N ARG A 41 -5.28 -13.40 0.53
CA ARG A 41 -5.87 -14.58 1.17
C ARG A 41 -4.79 -15.59 1.50
N ASN A 42 -5.15 -16.56 2.34
CA ASN A 42 -4.27 -17.70 2.60
C ASN A 42 -4.11 -18.51 1.30
N VAL A 43 -2.88 -18.78 0.94
CA VAL A 43 -2.49 -19.69 -0.16
C VAL A 43 -1.43 -20.63 0.37
N SER A 44 -1.19 -21.74 -0.36
CA SER A 44 -0.24 -22.77 0.07
C SER A 44 1.08 -22.16 0.56
N GLY A 45 1.31 -22.27 1.86
CA GLY A 45 2.52 -21.78 2.52
C GLY A 45 2.54 -20.27 2.87
N PHE A 46 1.53 -19.46 2.49
CA PHE A 46 1.47 -18.02 2.79
C PHE A 46 0.16 -17.63 3.47
N ARG A 47 0.23 -16.67 4.38
CA ARG A 47 -0.93 -16.14 5.09
C ARG A 47 -1.49 -14.90 4.40
N LYS A 48 -2.78 -14.65 4.62
CA LYS A 48 -3.40 -13.38 4.25
C LYS A 48 -2.64 -12.23 4.92
N ASP A 49 -2.44 -11.15 4.15
CA ASP A 49 -1.71 -9.92 4.52
C ASP A 49 -0.20 -10.13 4.72
N GLU A 50 0.32 -11.34 4.50
CA GLU A 50 1.76 -11.58 4.48
C GLU A 50 2.39 -10.84 3.30
N THR A 51 3.50 -10.17 3.57
CA THR A 51 4.29 -9.45 2.56
C THR A 51 5.66 -10.10 2.44
N VAL A 52 6.03 -10.43 1.21
CA VAL A 52 7.34 -11.02 0.88
C VAL A 52 8.07 -10.12 -0.11
N THR A 53 9.38 -10.32 -0.24
CA THR A 53 10.22 -9.55 -1.17
C THR A 53 10.69 -10.47 -2.30
N VAL A 54 10.62 -10.01 -3.54
CA VAL A 54 11.19 -10.71 -4.70
C VAL A 54 12.71 -10.62 -4.66
N VAL A 55 13.39 -11.76 -4.67
CA VAL A 55 14.85 -11.86 -4.73
C VAL A 55 15.32 -12.01 -6.16
N THR A 56 14.73 -12.97 -6.90
CA THR A 56 14.99 -13.17 -8.33
C THR A 56 13.72 -13.58 -9.04
N ALA A 57 13.68 -13.33 -10.35
CA ALA A 57 12.62 -13.80 -11.23
C ALA A 57 13.22 -14.71 -12.31
N GLU A 58 12.67 -15.90 -12.43
CA GLU A 58 13.02 -16.92 -13.42
C GLU A 58 11.84 -17.11 -14.39
N ALA A 59 12.01 -17.90 -15.45
CA ALA A 59 11.02 -17.95 -16.54
C ALA A 59 9.55 -18.11 -16.09
N ASN A 60 9.25 -18.93 -15.08
CA ASN A 60 7.89 -19.20 -14.60
C ASN A 60 7.78 -19.21 -13.06
N ALA A 61 8.79 -18.74 -12.36
CA ALA A 61 8.82 -18.74 -10.90
C ALA A 61 9.57 -17.51 -10.38
N LEU A 62 9.23 -17.13 -9.17
CA LEU A 62 9.96 -16.13 -8.40
C LEU A 62 10.67 -16.82 -7.25
N ARG A 63 11.84 -16.37 -6.89
CA ARG A 63 12.43 -16.62 -5.58
C ARG A 63 12.05 -15.46 -4.68
N ILE A 64 11.37 -15.74 -3.60
CA ILE A 64 10.84 -14.74 -2.69
C ILE A 64 11.41 -14.95 -1.29
N GLN A 65 11.62 -13.85 -0.56
CA GLN A 65 12.14 -13.83 0.80
C GLN A 65 11.04 -13.36 1.76
N ARG A 66 10.87 -14.08 2.85
CA ARG A 66 9.97 -13.74 3.96
C ARG A 66 10.61 -12.76 4.93
N ALA A 67 9.81 -12.27 5.88
CA ALA A 67 10.28 -11.36 6.93
C ALA A 67 11.34 -11.98 7.85
N ASP A 68 11.34 -13.30 8.01
CA ASP A 68 12.34 -14.05 8.80
C ASP A 68 13.65 -14.31 8.04
N GLY A 69 13.76 -13.81 6.80
CA GLY A 69 14.92 -14.00 5.93
C GLY A 69 14.91 -15.30 5.14
N SER A 70 13.96 -16.20 5.38
CA SER A 70 13.88 -17.47 4.64
C SER A 70 13.46 -17.21 3.18
N GLU A 71 14.09 -17.93 2.25
CA GLU A 71 13.79 -17.88 0.83
C GLU A 71 13.02 -19.12 0.39
N THR A 72 12.07 -18.94 -0.51
CA THR A 72 11.29 -20.04 -1.07
C THR A 72 10.94 -19.75 -2.53
N PRO A 73 10.89 -20.79 -3.39
CA PRO A 73 10.39 -20.63 -4.75
C PRO A 73 8.87 -20.39 -4.72
N PHE A 74 8.40 -19.47 -5.54
CA PHE A 74 6.99 -19.19 -5.74
C PHE A 74 6.65 -19.33 -7.23
N PRO A 75 5.96 -20.41 -7.64
CA PRO A 75 5.57 -20.59 -9.03
C PRO A 75 4.49 -19.56 -9.41
N LEU A 76 4.69 -18.88 -10.54
CA LEU A 76 3.66 -18.07 -11.17
C LEU A 76 2.74 -19.00 -11.97
N GLY A 77 1.72 -19.53 -11.31
CA GLY A 77 0.82 -20.53 -11.89
C GLY A 77 -0.22 -19.94 -12.82
N ALA A 78 -0.79 -20.79 -13.68
CA ALA A 78 -1.97 -20.48 -14.49
C ALA A 78 -3.21 -20.38 -13.57
N GLY A 79 -3.48 -19.22 -13.02
CA GLY A 79 -4.63 -18.97 -12.15
C GLY A 79 -4.69 -17.50 -11.74
N ARG A 80 -5.79 -17.10 -11.10
CA ARG A 80 -5.91 -15.73 -10.57
C ARG A 80 -4.83 -15.48 -9.53
N ALA A 81 -4.05 -14.43 -9.73
CA ALA A 81 -3.10 -13.99 -8.73
C ALA A 81 -3.85 -13.61 -7.43
N CYS A 82 -3.43 -14.18 -6.33
CA CYS A 82 -4.02 -13.93 -5.01
C CYS A 82 -3.16 -12.95 -4.18
N PHE A 83 -2.41 -12.11 -4.88
CA PHE A 83 -1.50 -11.12 -4.30
C PHE A 83 -1.51 -9.82 -5.11
N ASP A 84 -1.10 -8.74 -4.47
CA ASP A 84 -0.71 -7.49 -5.11
C ASP A 84 0.80 -7.40 -5.20
N VAL A 85 1.27 -6.72 -6.25
CA VAL A 85 2.68 -6.37 -6.43
C VAL A 85 2.84 -4.89 -6.13
N GLY A 86 3.91 -4.54 -5.42
CA GLY A 86 4.19 -3.17 -5.02
C GLY A 86 5.65 -2.97 -4.66
N GLU A 87 5.91 -1.80 -4.13
CA GLU A 87 7.22 -1.42 -3.62
C GLU A 87 7.12 -1.15 -2.12
N LYS A 88 8.19 -1.44 -1.38
CA LYS A 88 8.33 -1.00 0.01
C LYS A 88 8.80 0.44 0.00
N ARG A 89 8.06 1.31 0.66
CA ARG A 89 8.41 2.72 0.79
C ARG A 89 8.39 3.13 2.25
N THR A 90 9.35 3.95 2.64
CA THR A 90 9.33 4.63 3.94
C THR A 90 8.41 5.83 3.86
N LEU A 91 7.42 5.88 4.72
CA LEU A 91 6.50 7.00 4.86
C LEU A 91 6.68 7.61 6.24
N ARG A 92 7.06 8.87 6.30
CA ARG A 92 7.18 9.63 7.55
C ARG A 92 5.83 10.21 7.91
N ILE A 93 5.36 9.93 9.11
CA ILE A 93 4.02 10.30 9.60
C ILE A 93 4.16 11.04 10.92
N ALA A 94 3.33 12.06 11.10
CA ALA A 94 3.18 12.84 12.33
C ALA A 94 1.70 12.97 12.71
N ALA A 95 1.44 13.42 13.93
CA ALA A 95 0.11 13.84 14.36
C ALA A 95 -0.40 14.99 13.47
N GLY A 96 -1.67 14.93 13.07
CA GLY A 96 -2.29 15.85 12.13
C GLY A 96 -2.18 15.46 10.65
N ASP A 97 -1.40 14.43 10.32
CA ASP A 97 -1.32 13.94 8.95
C ASP A 97 -2.61 13.26 8.52
N ARG A 98 -2.95 13.41 7.24
CA ARG A 98 -4.04 12.68 6.60
C ARG A 98 -3.49 11.48 5.85
N LEU A 99 -4.07 10.31 6.09
CA LEU A 99 -3.71 9.07 5.43
C LEU A 99 -4.86 8.59 4.55
N LEU A 100 -4.54 8.16 3.33
CA LEU A 100 -5.45 7.44 2.44
C LEU A 100 -5.23 5.94 2.62
N LEU A 101 -6.24 5.23 3.08
CA LEU A 101 -6.21 3.79 3.25
C LEU A 101 -6.29 3.09 1.88
N GLN A 102 -5.44 2.09 1.67
CA GLN A 102 -5.29 1.39 0.38
C GLN A 102 -5.72 -0.08 0.42
N ALA A 103 -6.33 -0.53 1.53
CA ALA A 103 -6.88 -1.88 1.64
C ALA A 103 -7.98 -1.97 2.69
N ASN A 104 -8.91 -2.90 2.45
CA ASN A 104 -9.94 -3.24 3.44
C ASN A 104 -9.34 -4.11 4.54
N ALA A 105 -9.62 -3.83 5.81
CA ALA A 105 -9.22 -4.64 6.94
C ALA A 105 -10.24 -4.60 8.08
N GLY A 106 -10.13 -5.58 9.01
CA GLY A 106 -10.88 -5.59 10.26
C GLY A 106 -12.40 -5.67 10.10
N ARG A 107 -12.92 -6.52 9.20
CA ARG A 107 -14.37 -6.64 8.93
C ARG A 107 -15.01 -5.27 8.59
N LYS A 108 -14.40 -4.50 7.68
CA LYS A 108 -14.79 -3.15 7.26
C LYS A 108 -14.47 -2.04 8.29
N ARG A 109 -13.66 -2.30 9.29
CA ARG A 109 -13.17 -1.25 10.20
C ARG A 109 -12.29 -0.23 9.48
N PHE A 110 -11.58 -0.65 8.43
CA PHE A 110 -10.82 0.18 7.51
C PHE A 110 -11.28 -0.12 6.08
N ILE A 111 -11.56 0.91 5.31
CA ILE A 111 -12.11 0.81 3.96
C ILE A 111 -11.08 1.37 2.97
N ASN A 112 -10.86 0.66 1.86
CA ASN A 112 -10.02 1.16 0.78
C ASN A 112 -10.57 2.47 0.22
N GLY A 113 -9.72 3.49 0.08
CA GLY A 113 -10.07 4.83 -0.36
C GLY A 113 -10.60 5.75 0.74
N GLU A 114 -10.65 5.30 1.99
CA GLU A 114 -11.02 6.13 3.14
C GLU A 114 -9.86 7.06 3.52
N LEU A 115 -10.19 8.34 3.78
CA LEU A 115 -9.28 9.31 4.35
C LEU A 115 -9.46 9.35 5.86
N VAL A 116 -8.36 9.21 6.59
CA VAL A 116 -8.33 9.26 8.05
C VAL A 116 -7.26 10.25 8.51
N GLU A 117 -7.42 10.80 9.72
CA GLU A 117 -6.48 11.75 10.28
C GLU A 117 -5.78 11.16 11.51
N VAL A 118 -4.48 11.36 11.58
CA VAL A 118 -3.62 10.87 12.66
C VAL A 118 -3.76 11.76 13.88
N GLN A 119 -4.18 11.22 15.01
CA GLN A 119 -4.19 11.90 16.28
C GLN A 119 -2.85 11.77 17.01
N ALA A 120 -2.31 10.56 17.06
CA ALA A 120 -1.05 10.25 17.75
C ALA A 120 -0.41 8.97 17.21
N ILE A 121 0.88 8.79 17.47
CA ILE A 121 1.61 7.58 17.18
C ILE A 121 2.15 7.01 18.48
N GLN A 122 1.87 5.73 18.74
CA GLN A 122 2.33 5.03 19.95
C GLN A 122 2.93 3.67 19.55
N GLY A 123 4.20 3.49 19.83
CA GLY A 123 4.90 2.27 19.43
C GLY A 123 4.93 2.10 17.90
N GLY A 124 4.26 1.09 17.37
CA GLY A 124 4.07 0.85 15.93
C GLY A 124 2.64 1.10 15.46
N GLU A 125 1.75 1.57 16.33
CA GLU A 125 0.33 1.80 16.07
C GLU A 125 0.05 3.29 15.83
N ILE A 126 -0.97 3.58 15.03
CA ILE A 126 -1.41 4.93 14.73
C ILE A 126 -2.82 5.13 15.27
N LEU A 127 -2.98 6.01 16.27
CA LEU A 127 -4.27 6.43 16.78
C LEU A 127 -4.87 7.48 15.85
N LEU A 128 -6.12 7.30 15.45
CA LEU A 128 -6.86 8.21 14.60
C LEU A 128 -7.75 9.15 15.41
N THR A 129 -8.09 10.31 14.85
CA THR A 129 -8.96 11.31 15.49
C THR A 129 -10.37 10.81 15.77
N ASP A 130 -10.83 9.77 15.05
CA ASP A 130 -12.11 9.09 15.27
C ASP A 130 -12.06 7.96 16.35
N GLY A 131 -10.93 7.81 17.05
CA GLY A 131 -10.71 6.83 18.09
C GLY A 131 -10.35 5.41 17.60
N ARG A 132 -10.29 5.18 16.30
CA ARG A 132 -9.78 3.91 15.75
C ARG A 132 -8.26 3.86 15.87
N VAL A 133 -7.71 2.63 15.91
CA VAL A 133 -6.27 2.41 15.94
C VAL A 133 -5.87 1.58 14.72
N ILE A 134 -4.96 2.10 13.92
CA ILE A 134 -4.31 1.35 12.84
C ILE A 134 -3.23 0.47 13.49
N PRO A 135 -3.38 -0.86 13.48
CA PRO A 135 -2.43 -1.76 14.12
C PRO A 135 -1.12 -1.86 13.33
N GLU A 136 -0.05 -2.24 14.00
CA GLU A 136 1.28 -2.35 13.39
C GLU A 136 1.31 -3.21 12.11
N ARG A 137 0.50 -4.26 12.03
CA ARG A 137 0.41 -5.15 10.87
C ARG A 137 -0.27 -4.51 9.65
N TYR A 138 -1.02 -3.42 9.80
CA TYR A 138 -1.68 -2.73 8.70
C TYR A 138 -0.76 -1.63 8.17
N ARG A 139 -0.20 -1.84 6.99
CA ARG A 139 0.74 -0.91 6.33
C ARG A 139 0.28 -0.53 4.91
N ALA A 140 -1.02 -0.68 4.62
CA ALA A 140 -1.63 -0.33 3.35
C ALA A 140 -2.24 1.07 3.42
N PHE A 141 -1.41 2.10 3.51
CA PHE A 141 -1.82 3.50 3.49
C PHE A 141 -0.73 4.37 2.85
N THR A 142 -1.12 5.54 2.39
CA THR A 142 -0.22 6.60 1.90
C THR A 142 -0.68 7.94 2.44
N HIS A 143 0.10 9.00 2.23
CA HIS A 143 -0.39 10.35 2.54
C HIS A 143 -1.66 10.68 1.74
N GLY A 144 -2.63 11.28 2.38
CA GLY A 144 -3.92 11.68 1.81
C GLY A 144 -3.97 13.10 1.26
N TYR A 145 -2.83 13.78 1.14
CA TYR A 145 -2.78 15.16 0.62
C TYR A 145 -2.92 15.24 -0.90
N ALA A 146 -2.57 14.17 -1.61
CA ALA A 146 -2.77 14.03 -3.03
C ALA A 146 -3.39 12.68 -3.34
N VAL A 147 -4.41 12.66 -4.17
CA VAL A 147 -5.09 11.44 -4.62
C VAL A 147 -5.06 11.37 -6.14
N THR A 148 -5.04 10.16 -6.70
CA THR A 148 -5.18 10.00 -8.15
C THR A 148 -6.57 10.44 -8.59
N SER A 149 -6.73 10.86 -9.85
CA SER A 149 -8.02 11.22 -10.44
C SER A 149 -9.06 10.11 -10.24
N HIS A 150 -8.65 8.85 -10.36
CA HIS A 150 -9.53 7.70 -10.11
C HIS A 150 -9.98 7.59 -8.65
N ALA A 151 -9.09 7.84 -7.68
CA ALA A 151 -9.43 7.82 -6.26
C ALA A 151 -10.26 9.04 -5.83
N ALA A 152 -10.23 10.14 -6.59
CA ALA A 152 -11.04 11.33 -6.37
C ALA A 152 -12.44 11.24 -7.00
N GLN A 153 -12.67 10.26 -7.89
CA GLN A 153 -13.93 10.10 -8.60
C GLN A 153 -15.12 9.94 -7.64
N GLY A 154 -16.16 10.72 -7.85
CA GLY A 154 -17.36 10.74 -6.99
C GLY A 154 -17.22 11.53 -5.69
N LYS A 155 -16.11 12.25 -5.48
CA LYS A 155 -15.94 13.17 -4.34
C LYS A 155 -16.23 14.61 -4.80
N THR A 156 -16.98 15.35 -3.99
CA THR A 156 -17.22 16.79 -4.18
C THR A 156 -16.28 17.55 -3.26
N VAL A 157 -15.56 18.52 -3.81
CA VAL A 157 -14.66 19.44 -3.07
C VAL A 157 -14.78 20.84 -3.67
N ASP A 158 -14.46 21.86 -2.88
CA ASP A 158 -14.57 23.25 -3.32
C ASP A 158 -13.42 23.64 -4.27
N ASP A 159 -12.21 23.09 -4.05
CA ASP A 159 -11.02 23.38 -4.84
C ASP A 159 -10.33 22.11 -5.29
N VAL A 160 -9.88 22.08 -6.54
CA VAL A 160 -9.12 20.98 -7.13
C VAL A 160 -7.83 21.50 -7.74
N LEU A 161 -6.68 21.03 -7.21
CA LEU A 161 -5.38 21.23 -7.83
C LEU A 161 -4.99 19.97 -8.60
N VAL A 162 -4.88 20.09 -9.93
CA VAL A 162 -4.48 18.98 -10.79
C VAL A 162 -3.00 19.09 -11.14
N VAL A 163 -2.22 18.04 -10.79
CA VAL A 163 -0.84 17.90 -11.21
C VAL A 163 -0.77 16.77 -12.23
N ALA A 164 -0.47 17.10 -13.48
CA ALA A 164 -0.35 16.13 -14.56
C ALA A 164 1.04 16.21 -15.21
N SER A 165 1.64 15.04 -15.45
CA SER A 165 2.86 14.92 -16.24
C SER A 165 2.53 15.07 -17.72
N SER A 166 3.38 15.74 -18.50
CA SER A 166 3.23 15.87 -19.95
C SER A 166 3.11 14.52 -20.69
N ARG A 167 3.63 13.44 -20.10
CA ARG A 167 3.48 12.08 -20.62
C ARG A 167 2.04 11.54 -20.56
N TRP A 168 1.19 12.11 -19.70
CA TRP A 168 -0.17 11.63 -19.46
C TRP A 168 -1.24 12.64 -19.87
N LEU A 169 -0.86 13.79 -20.44
CA LEU A 169 -1.79 14.83 -20.94
C LEU A 169 -2.84 14.28 -21.91
N PRO A 170 -2.57 13.32 -22.80
CA PRO A 170 -3.61 12.74 -23.67
C PRO A 170 -4.75 12.00 -22.96
N ALA A 171 -4.57 11.65 -21.68
CA ALA A 171 -5.55 10.93 -20.87
C ALA A 171 -6.43 11.86 -19.99
N VAL A 172 -6.18 13.17 -20.05
CA VAL A 172 -6.92 14.19 -19.30
C VAL A 172 -7.85 14.91 -20.27
N HIS A 173 -9.02 14.33 -20.52
CA HIS A 173 -10.13 14.93 -21.27
C HIS A 173 -11.33 15.05 -20.34
#